data_9dbce82a9016db05c2e122213f9f3c37
#
_entry.id   9dbce82a9016db05c2e122213f9f3c37
#
_cell.length_a   1.000
_cell.length_b   1.000
_cell.length_c   1.000
_cell.angle_alpha   90.00
_cell.angle_beta   90.00
_cell.angle_gamma   90.00
#
_symmetry.space_group_name_H-M   'P 1'
#
loop_
_entity.id
_entity.type
_entity.pdbx_description
1 polymer ?
#
loop_
_entity_poly.entity_id
_entity_poly.type
_entity_poly.pdbx_seq_one_letter_code
_entity_poly.pdbx_strand_id
1 'polypeptide(L)'
;MQPKLNKLFAGTVIAGLAAAAVPAIAHHSTTMFDHAAVVSIAGTVKEVHWTNPHVAIFVYGTQKTGDEPALWVLEMTSPGNLTRSGGWSRTAVKPGDKVTVNLAPLRDGKKGGALKKITLVDTGLSLNADLRDAEGVIKE
;
A
#
# COMPACT_ATOMS: atom_id res chain seq x y z
N MET A 1 -15.80 79.55 12.73
CA MET A 1 -15.25 78.81 11.57
C MET A 1 -14.88 77.41 11.99
N GLN A 2 -15.71 76.44 11.71
CA GLN A 2 -15.47 75.05 12.12
C GLN A 2 -14.86 74.28 10.93
N PRO A 3 -13.74 73.60 11.06
CA PRO A 3 -13.27 72.70 10.03
C PRO A 3 -14.02 71.38 10.09
N LYS A 4 -14.58 71.00 8.98
CA LYS A 4 -15.32 69.75 8.75
C LYS A 4 -14.35 68.55 8.83
N LEU A 5 -14.61 67.68 9.79
CA LEU A 5 -13.88 66.44 10.01
C LEU A 5 -14.34 65.41 8.95
N ASN A 6 -13.54 65.18 7.94
CA ASN A 6 -13.77 64.14 6.96
C ASN A 6 -13.45 62.77 7.60
N LYS A 7 -14.51 62.00 7.86
CA LYS A 7 -14.38 60.60 8.28
C LYS A 7 -13.98 59.75 7.04
N LEU A 8 -12.71 59.41 6.94
CA LEU A 8 -12.27 58.35 6.07
C LEU A 8 -12.75 57.02 6.59
N PHE A 9 -13.68 56.40 5.89
CA PHE A 9 -14.02 54.99 6.10
C PHE A 9 -12.88 54.14 5.53
N ALA A 10 -12.07 53.60 6.42
CA ALA A 10 -11.14 52.54 6.07
C ALA A 10 -11.93 51.25 5.91
N GLY A 11 -12.25 50.91 4.67
CA GLY A 11 -12.83 49.63 4.30
C GLY A 11 -11.78 48.52 4.41
N THR A 12 -11.88 47.73 5.45
CA THR A 12 -11.05 46.53 5.62
C THR A 12 -11.54 45.48 4.61
N VAL A 13 -10.83 45.32 3.50
CA VAL A 13 -11.02 44.20 2.58
C VAL A 13 -10.46 42.95 3.24
N ILE A 14 -11.31 42.14 3.83
CA ILE A 14 -10.97 40.77 4.25
C ILE A 14 -10.94 39.94 2.97
N ALA A 15 -9.75 39.77 2.40
CA ALA A 15 -9.52 38.79 1.35
C ALA A 15 -9.60 37.39 1.99
N GLY A 16 -10.78 36.77 1.86
CA GLY A 16 -10.98 35.38 2.26
C GLY A 16 -10.10 34.47 1.39
N LEU A 17 -9.02 33.96 2.00
CA LEU A 17 -8.22 32.89 1.42
C LEU A 17 -9.08 31.64 1.43
N ALA A 18 -9.83 31.39 0.35
CA ALA A 18 -10.45 30.10 0.12
C ALA A 18 -9.32 29.09 -0.11
N ALA A 19 -8.88 28.44 0.95
CA ALA A 19 -8.02 27.28 0.85
C ALA A 19 -8.81 26.22 0.08
N ALA A 20 -8.49 26.06 -1.20
CA ALA A 20 -8.96 24.93 -2.01
C ALA A 20 -8.41 23.68 -1.33
N ALA A 21 -9.23 23.03 -0.51
CA ALA A 21 -8.95 21.69 -0.02
C ALA A 21 -8.95 20.76 -1.23
N VAL A 22 -7.78 20.51 -1.79
CA VAL A 22 -7.59 19.46 -2.77
C VAL A 22 -7.97 18.17 -2.04
N PRO A 23 -9.00 17.42 -2.47
CA PRO A 23 -9.28 16.14 -1.87
C PRO A 23 -8.04 15.28 -2.08
N ALA A 24 -7.29 15.02 -1.02
CA ALA A 24 -6.29 13.97 -1.02
C ALA A 24 -7.07 12.67 -1.22
N ILE A 25 -7.06 12.15 -2.44
CA ILE A 25 -7.64 10.85 -2.75
C ILE A 25 -6.71 9.83 -2.08
N ALA A 26 -6.92 9.64 -0.79
CA ALA A 26 -6.34 8.52 -0.08
C ALA A 26 -7.07 7.26 -0.58
N HIS A 27 -6.54 6.65 -1.62
CA HIS A 27 -7.01 5.37 -2.12
C HIS A 27 -6.61 4.26 -1.12
N HIS A 28 -7.22 4.27 0.05
CA HIS A 28 -7.14 3.18 1.02
C HIS A 28 -8.36 2.26 0.92
N SER A 29 -8.88 2.08 -0.29
CA SER A 29 -9.99 1.17 -0.48
C SER A 29 -9.44 -0.25 -0.61
N THR A 30 -9.57 -1.04 0.45
CA THR A 30 -9.36 -2.50 0.39
C THR A 30 -10.29 -3.17 -0.63
N THR A 31 -11.28 -2.44 -1.14
CA THR A 31 -12.23 -2.90 -2.15
C THR A 31 -11.61 -3.13 -3.53
N MET A 32 -10.43 -2.57 -3.82
CA MET A 32 -9.73 -2.80 -5.08
C MET A 32 -9.19 -4.23 -5.22
N PHE A 33 -9.04 -4.95 -4.10
CA PHE A 33 -8.54 -6.32 -4.10
C PHE A 33 -9.70 -7.33 -3.96
N ASP A 34 -9.61 -8.46 -4.65
CA ASP A 34 -10.52 -9.58 -4.45
C ASP A 34 -9.98 -10.52 -3.37
N HIS A 35 -10.35 -10.25 -2.13
CA HIS A 35 -9.89 -11.01 -0.99
C HIS A 35 -10.45 -12.43 -0.90
N ALA A 36 -11.53 -12.73 -1.62
CA ALA A 36 -12.08 -14.09 -1.73
C ALA A 36 -11.26 -14.97 -2.68
N ALA A 37 -10.51 -14.34 -3.60
CA ALA A 37 -9.65 -15.05 -4.54
C ALA A 37 -8.21 -15.14 -4.01
N VAL A 38 -7.52 -16.18 -4.43
CA VAL A 38 -6.08 -16.36 -4.21
C VAL A 38 -5.41 -16.64 -5.53
N VAL A 39 -4.43 -15.82 -5.88
CA VAL A 39 -3.54 -16.04 -7.01
C VAL A 39 -2.16 -16.39 -6.47
N SER A 40 -1.52 -17.38 -7.06
CA SER A 40 -0.14 -17.78 -6.74
C SER A 40 0.77 -17.43 -7.90
N ILE A 41 1.92 -16.85 -7.59
CA ILE A 41 2.99 -16.57 -8.55
C ILE A 41 4.32 -17.08 -8.03
N ALA A 42 5.22 -17.44 -8.95
CA ALA A 42 6.61 -17.73 -8.66
C ALA A 42 7.49 -16.77 -9.44
N GLY A 43 8.54 -16.26 -8.80
CA GLY A 43 9.40 -15.27 -9.45
C GLY A 43 10.58 -14.82 -8.61
N THR A 44 11.16 -13.70 -9.03
CA THR A 44 12.29 -13.08 -8.37
C THR A 44 11.92 -11.67 -7.92
N VAL A 45 12.26 -11.32 -6.70
CA VAL A 45 12.06 -9.98 -6.16
C VAL A 45 12.94 -9.00 -6.93
N LYS A 46 12.30 -7.99 -7.53
CA LYS A 46 12.98 -6.91 -8.22
C LYS A 46 13.32 -5.77 -7.28
N GLU A 47 12.37 -5.39 -6.42
CA GLU A 47 12.47 -4.20 -5.59
C GLU A 47 11.58 -4.33 -4.35
N VAL A 48 11.96 -3.69 -3.25
CA VAL A 48 11.18 -3.59 -2.01
C VAL A 48 11.10 -2.14 -1.58
N HIS A 49 9.90 -1.59 -1.52
CA HIS A 49 9.62 -0.28 -0.97
C HIS A 49 9.13 -0.43 0.46
N TRP A 50 10.05 -0.29 1.41
CA TRP A 50 9.74 -0.37 2.84
C TRP A 50 9.51 1.03 3.41
N THR A 51 8.31 1.57 3.19
CA THR A 51 7.94 2.95 3.54
C THR A 51 6.49 3.06 3.98
N ASN A 52 6.16 4.14 4.73
CA ASN A 52 4.80 4.51 5.04
C ASN A 52 4.13 5.18 3.83
N PRO A 53 2.80 5.04 3.66
CA PRO A 53 1.86 4.31 4.53
C PRO A 53 1.84 2.80 4.28
N HIS A 54 2.33 2.33 3.15
CA HIS A 54 2.28 0.92 2.74
C HIS A 54 3.64 0.43 2.26
N VAL A 55 3.95 -0.83 2.60
CA VAL A 55 5.06 -1.55 2.00
C VAL A 55 4.61 -2.13 0.67
N ALA A 56 5.48 -2.10 -0.34
CA ALA A 56 5.27 -2.76 -1.62
C ALA A 56 6.47 -3.61 -2.01
N ILE A 57 6.20 -4.80 -2.55
CA ILE A 57 7.21 -5.68 -3.15
C ILE A 57 6.90 -5.84 -4.63
N PHE A 58 7.91 -5.68 -5.45
CA PHE A 58 7.85 -5.86 -6.89
C PHE A 58 8.49 -7.20 -7.23
N VAL A 59 7.71 -8.11 -7.83
CA VAL A 59 8.17 -9.45 -8.21
C VAL A 59 8.03 -9.62 -9.71
N TYR A 60 9.11 -10.02 -10.37
CA TYR A 60 9.07 -10.41 -11.76
C TYR A 60 8.86 -11.92 -11.84
N GLY A 61 7.68 -12.34 -12.26
CA GLY A 61 7.28 -13.73 -12.14
C GLY A 61 6.06 -14.13 -12.97
N THR A 62 5.66 -15.39 -12.81
CA THR A 62 4.59 -16.04 -13.58
C THR A 62 3.60 -16.74 -12.67
N GLN A 63 2.35 -16.90 -13.14
CA GLN A 63 1.33 -17.72 -12.47
C GLN A 63 1.49 -19.21 -12.80
N LYS A 64 1.90 -19.52 -14.02
CA LYS A 64 2.08 -20.89 -14.49
C LYS A 64 3.45 -21.05 -15.14
N THR A 65 3.98 -22.26 -15.04
CA THR A 65 5.20 -22.61 -15.77
C THR A 65 4.97 -22.46 -17.27
N GLY A 66 5.86 -21.72 -17.94
CA GLY A 66 5.78 -21.47 -19.38
C GLY A 66 5.07 -20.17 -19.77
N ASP A 67 4.42 -19.48 -18.82
CA ASP A 67 3.91 -18.14 -19.09
C ASP A 67 5.06 -17.13 -19.24
N GLU A 68 4.82 -16.08 -20.03
CA GLU A 68 5.74 -14.95 -20.09
C GLU A 68 5.77 -14.23 -18.72
N PRO A 69 6.97 -14.01 -18.15
CA PRO A 69 7.10 -13.30 -16.89
C PRO A 69 6.59 -11.85 -16.98
N ALA A 70 5.93 -11.40 -15.93
CA ALA A 70 5.44 -10.04 -15.80
C ALA A 70 5.83 -9.43 -14.45
N LEU A 71 5.84 -8.10 -14.38
CA LEU A 71 6.05 -7.40 -13.13
C LEU A 71 4.75 -7.36 -12.33
N TRP A 72 4.79 -7.93 -11.13
CA TRP A 72 3.70 -7.92 -10.16
C TRP A 72 3.99 -6.93 -9.05
N VAL A 73 2.99 -6.12 -8.69
CA VAL A 73 3.07 -5.17 -7.58
C VAL A 73 2.25 -5.72 -6.40
N LEU A 74 2.92 -6.00 -5.30
CA LEU A 74 2.34 -6.62 -4.13
C LEU A 74 2.28 -5.60 -3.00
N GLU A 75 1.07 -5.20 -2.62
CA GLU A 75 0.85 -4.22 -1.57
C GLU A 75 0.63 -4.90 -0.22
N MET A 76 1.09 -4.24 0.84
CA MET A 76 0.91 -4.65 2.22
C MET A 76 0.52 -3.45 3.07
N THR A 77 0.31 -3.67 4.36
CA THR A 77 0.11 -2.61 5.35
C THR A 77 1.41 -1.86 5.66
N SER A 78 1.38 -0.99 6.65
CA SER A 78 2.54 -0.18 7.06
C SER A 78 3.70 -1.03 7.61
N PRO A 79 4.94 -0.54 7.52
CA PRO A 79 6.11 -1.18 8.12
C PRO A 79 5.91 -1.53 9.60
N GLY A 80 5.31 -0.62 10.37
CA GLY A 80 5.06 -0.82 11.79
C GLY A 80 4.10 -1.98 12.08
N ASN A 81 3.03 -2.12 11.30
CA ASN A 81 2.09 -3.24 11.45
C ASN A 81 2.74 -4.57 11.09
N LEU A 82 3.47 -4.62 9.98
CA LEU A 82 4.17 -5.82 9.54
C LEU A 82 5.17 -6.31 10.58
N THR A 83 5.96 -5.41 11.16
CA THR A 83 6.94 -5.74 12.18
C THR A 83 6.28 -6.28 13.46
N ARG A 84 5.16 -5.67 13.89
CA ARG A 84 4.49 -6.09 15.14
C ARG A 84 3.71 -7.39 15.00
N SER A 85 3.01 -7.58 13.87
CA SER A 85 2.04 -8.67 13.72
C SER A 85 2.52 -9.80 12.81
N GLY A 86 3.34 -9.49 11.82
CA GLY A 86 3.74 -10.43 10.78
C GLY A 86 5.17 -10.96 10.90
N GLY A 87 5.95 -10.53 11.88
CA GLY A 87 7.35 -10.94 12.03
C GLY A 87 8.28 -10.43 10.93
N TRP A 88 7.85 -9.42 10.19
CA TRP A 88 8.62 -8.82 9.11
C TRP A 88 9.72 -7.89 9.62
N SER A 89 10.78 -7.77 8.85
CA SER A 89 11.79 -6.73 8.98
C SER A 89 12.10 -6.13 7.60
N ARG A 90 12.73 -4.96 7.59
CA ARG A 90 13.14 -4.29 6.34
C ARG A 90 14.01 -5.18 5.44
N THR A 91 14.74 -6.13 6.01
CA THR A 91 15.70 -7.00 5.32
C THR A 91 15.23 -8.44 5.18
N ALA A 92 13.98 -8.74 5.58
CA ALA A 92 13.45 -10.09 5.52
C ALA A 92 13.31 -10.61 4.08
N VAL A 93 13.01 -9.71 3.14
CA VAL A 93 12.93 -9.98 1.70
C VAL A 93 13.78 -8.93 0.98
N LYS A 94 14.59 -9.36 0.03
CA LYS A 94 15.55 -8.49 -0.68
C LYS A 94 15.46 -8.66 -2.19
N PRO A 95 15.85 -7.66 -2.97
CA PRO A 95 16.04 -7.83 -4.41
C PRO A 95 16.95 -9.02 -4.72
N GLY A 96 16.53 -9.84 -5.68
CA GLY A 96 17.21 -11.06 -6.07
C GLY A 96 16.69 -12.34 -5.39
N ASP A 97 15.92 -12.24 -4.32
CA ASP A 97 15.34 -13.40 -3.67
C ASP A 97 14.34 -14.10 -4.61
N LYS A 98 14.47 -15.43 -4.71
CA LYS A 98 13.49 -16.29 -5.40
C LYS A 98 12.34 -16.56 -4.45
N VAL A 99 11.12 -16.33 -4.90
CA VAL A 99 9.94 -16.39 -4.05
C VAL A 99 8.77 -17.11 -4.71
N THR A 100 7.93 -17.70 -3.87
CA THR A 100 6.55 -18.03 -4.20
C THR A 100 5.64 -17.12 -3.38
N VAL A 101 4.58 -16.61 -4.01
CA VAL A 101 3.71 -15.60 -3.43
C VAL A 101 2.25 -16.00 -3.59
N ASN A 102 1.47 -15.86 -2.53
CA ASN A 102 0.01 -15.89 -2.58
C ASN A 102 -0.52 -14.47 -2.35
N LEU A 103 -1.41 -14.03 -3.19
CA LEU A 103 -1.97 -12.67 -3.16
C LEU A 103 -3.48 -12.67 -3.42
N ALA A 104 -4.18 -11.66 -2.90
CA ALA A 104 -5.51 -11.30 -3.33
C ALA A 104 -5.38 -10.41 -4.57
N PRO A 105 -5.89 -10.81 -5.75
CA PRO A 105 -5.63 -10.07 -6.98
C PRO A 105 -6.37 -8.74 -7.03
N LEU A 106 -5.87 -7.82 -7.84
CA LEU A 106 -6.61 -6.62 -8.23
C LEU A 106 -7.85 -7.01 -9.04
N ARG A 107 -9.00 -6.37 -8.74
CA ARG A 107 -10.27 -6.62 -9.45
C ARG A 107 -10.26 -6.12 -10.89
N ASP A 108 -9.37 -5.19 -11.22
CA ASP A 108 -9.22 -4.64 -12.58
C ASP A 108 -8.39 -5.52 -13.51
N GLY A 109 -7.89 -6.66 -13.02
CA GLY A 109 -7.11 -7.63 -13.79
C GLY A 109 -5.64 -7.26 -14.01
N LYS A 110 -5.16 -6.15 -13.46
CA LYS A 110 -3.74 -5.81 -13.53
C LYS A 110 -2.89 -6.79 -12.73
N LYS A 111 -1.61 -6.88 -13.09
CA LYS A 111 -0.64 -7.75 -12.41
C LYS A 111 -0.27 -7.16 -11.06
N GLY A 112 -0.96 -7.60 -10.00
CA GLY A 112 -0.75 -7.13 -8.64
C GLY A 112 -1.87 -7.51 -7.71
N GLY A 113 -1.71 -7.14 -6.45
CA GLY A 113 -2.71 -7.42 -5.42
C GLY A 113 -2.20 -7.21 -4.01
N ALA A 114 -3.05 -7.52 -3.03
CA ALA A 114 -2.66 -7.54 -1.64
C ALA A 114 -1.90 -8.83 -1.32
N LEU A 115 -0.68 -8.70 -0.81
CA LEU A 115 0.13 -9.85 -0.42
C LEU A 115 -0.54 -10.57 0.75
N LYS A 116 -0.72 -11.88 0.64
CA LYS A 116 -1.17 -12.75 1.73
C LYS A 116 0.01 -13.47 2.38
N LYS A 117 0.84 -14.11 1.57
CA LYS A 117 1.98 -14.89 2.03
C LYS A 117 3.10 -14.86 0.99
N ILE A 118 4.33 -14.76 1.45
CA ILE A 118 5.52 -14.93 0.63
C ILE A 118 6.42 -15.99 1.25
N THR A 119 6.99 -16.85 0.43
CA THR A 119 7.96 -17.87 0.85
C THR A 119 9.24 -17.71 0.04
N LEU A 120 10.36 -17.56 0.72
CA LEU A 120 11.69 -17.55 0.12
C LEU A 120 12.08 -18.98 -0.27
N VAL A 121 12.35 -19.23 -1.55
CA VAL A 121 12.64 -20.57 -2.07
C VAL A 121 13.91 -21.15 -1.46
N ASP A 122 14.95 -20.33 -1.33
CA ASP A 122 16.28 -20.80 -0.91
C ASP A 122 16.35 -21.18 0.57
N THR A 123 15.54 -20.55 1.43
CA THR A 123 15.57 -20.78 2.88
C THR A 123 14.33 -21.48 3.41
N GLY A 124 13.24 -21.49 2.64
CA GLY A 124 11.94 -21.96 3.10
C GLY A 124 11.23 -21.02 4.08
N LEU A 125 11.81 -19.84 4.38
CA LEU A 125 11.19 -18.85 5.24
C LEU A 125 9.86 -18.37 4.64
N SER A 126 8.80 -18.48 5.41
CA SER A 126 7.46 -17.99 5.05
C SER A 126 7.05 -16.85 5.94
N LEU A 127 6.54 -15.76 5.32
CA LEU A 127 6.05 -14.58 6.01
C LEU A 127 4.61 -14.29 5.58
N ASN A 128 3.72 -14.08 6.55
CA ASN A 128 2.34 -13.69 6.31
C ASN A 128 2.21 -12.16 6.31
N ALA A 129 1.42 -11.65 5.40
CA ALA A 129 1.11 -10.23 5.29
C ALA A 129 -0.41 -9.96 5.35
N ASP A 130 -1.24 -11.00 5.32
CA ASP A 130 -2.68 -10.89 5.51
C ASP A 130 -3.00 -10.72 6.99
N LEU A 131 -2.94 -9.46 7.44
CA LEU A 131 -3.15 -9.11 8.86
C LEU A 131 -4.63 -9.16 9.26
N ARG A 132 -5.56 -9.35 8.32
CA ARG A 132 -6.99 -9.44 8.63
C ARG A 132 -7.35 -10.74 9.34
N ASP A 133 -6.64 -11.82 9.06
CA ASP A 133 -6.84 -13.08 9.76
C ASP A 133 -6.34 -13.00 11.21
N ALA A 134 -5.44 -12.06 11.51
CA ALA A 134 -4.96 -11.79 12.87
C ALA A 134 -5.89 -10.86 13.67
N GLU A 135 -6.62 -9.98 12.99
CA GLU A 135 -7.61 -9.07 13.62
C GLU A 135 -9.02 -9.68 13.70
N GLY A 136 -9.31 -10.72 12.89
CA GLY A 136 -10.60 -11.40 12.85
C GLY A 136 -10.88 -12.33 14.04
N VAL A 137 -9.94 -12.52 14.97
CA VAL A 137 -10.14 -13.29 16.20
C VAL A 137 -10.24 -12.34 17.39
N ILE A 138 -11.25 -11.48 17.41
CA ILE A 138 -11.79 -11.00 18.69
C ILE A 138 -12.64 -12.16 19.20
N LYS A 139 -12.03 -12.97 20.06
CA LYS A 139 -12.80 -13.93 20.88
C LYS A 139 -13.60 -13.11 21.88
N GLU A 140 -14.95 -13.15 21.72
CA GLU A 140 -15.86 -12.80 22.79
C GLU A 140 -15.68 -13.69 24.01
#